data_907a0d4932c2d7287ab04a5deaf65cde
#
_entry.id   907a0d4932c2d7287ab04a5deaf65cde
#
_cell.length_a   1.000
_cell.length_b   1.000
_cell.length_c   1.000
_cell.angle_alpha   90.00
_cell.angle_beta   90.00
_cell.angle_gamma   90.00
#
_symmetry.space_group_name_H-M   'P 1'
#
loop_
_entity.id
_entity.type
_entity.pdbx_description
1 polymer ?
#
loop_
_entity_poly.entity_id
_entity_poly.type
_entity_poly.pdbx_seq_one_letter_code
_entity_poly.pdbx_strand_id
1 'polypeptide(L)' 'MRAEVENVIQQLRPMVQSDGGDLELVDVTDEGVVTIRLHGSCSGCNSSTTTLRNGIERYLRYKLPQVTQMYAE' A
#
# COMPACT_ATOMS: atom_id res chain seq x y z
N MET A 1 1.28 10.37 -12.05
CA MET A 1 1.63 9.70 -10.79
C MET A 1 0.69 8.55 -10.43
N ARG A 2 -0.60 8.70 -10.65
CA ARG A 2 -1.55 7.65 -10.27
C ARG A 2 -1.28 6.31 -10.96
N ALA A 3 -1.01 6.35 -12.26
CA ALA A 3 -0.76 5.12 -13.00
C ALA A 3 0.49 4.40 -12.48
N GLU A 4 1.50 5.15 -12.11
CA GLU A 4 2.73 4.59 -11.55
C GLU A 4 2.47 3.95 -10.18
N VAL A 5 1.68 4.64 -9.35
CA VAL A 5 1.31 4.10 -8.04
C VAL A 5 0.47 2.84 -8.20
N GLU A 6 -0.49 2.85 -9.12
CA GLU A 6 -1.31 1.67 -9.38
C GLU A 6 -0.44 0.48 -9.81
N ASN A 7 0.56 0.73 -10.65
CA ASN A 7 1.45 -0.32 -11.10
C ASN A 7 2.21 -0.95 -9.93
N VAL A 8 2.72 -0.12 -9.02
CA VAL A 8 3.42 -0.62 -7.84
C VAL A 8 2.46 -1.38 -6.92
N ILE A 9 1.25 -0.87 -6.74
CA ILE A 9 0.24 -1.54 -5.93
C ILE A 9 -0.07 -2.93 -6.50
N GLN A 10 -0.19 -3.04 -7.82
CA GLN A 10 -0.43 -4.34 -8.46
C GLN A 10 0.72 -5.32 -8.22
N GLN A 11 1.94 -4.82 -8.14
CA GLN A 11 3.09 -5.65 -7.83
C GLN A 11 3.08 -6.15 -6.39
N LEU A 12 2.49 -5.36 -5.48
CA LEU A 12 2.43 -5.71 -4.07
C LEU A 12 1.26 -6.62 -3.72
N ARG A 13 0.20 -6.59 -4.52
CA ARG A 13 -1.01 -7.35 -4.20
C ARG A 13 -0.78 -8.84 -4.01
N PRO A 14 0.00 -9.52 -4.88
CA PRO A 14 0.23 -10.96 -4.67
C PRO A 14 0.84 -11.28 -3.32
N MET A 15 1.73 -10.43 -2.83
CA MET A 15 2.36 -10.62 -1.53
C MET A 15 1.33 -10.52 -0.40
N VAL A 16 0.45 -9.53 -0.49
CA VAL A 16 -0.61 -9.35 0.51
C VAL A 16 -1.63 -10.47 0.42
N GLN A 17 -1.98 -10.87 -0.79
CA GLN A 17 -2.95 -11.94 -1.02
C GLN A 17 -2.46 -13.28 -0.48
N SER A 18 -1.15 -13.53 -0.53
CA SER A 18 -0.59 -14.78 -0.01
C SER A 18 -0.76 -14.89 1.50
N ASP A 19 -0.94 -13.77 2.19
CA ASP A 19 -1.21 -13.74 3.63
C ASP A 19 -2.71 -13.75 3.93
N GLY A 20 -3.53 -13.96 2.93
CA GLY A 20 -4.98 -14.02 3.11
C GLY A 20 -5.69 -12.69 3.03
N GLY A 21 -5.00 -11.63 2.65
CA GLY A 21 -5.59 -10.30 2.52
C GLY A 21 -5.60 -9.79 1.10
N ASP A 22 -5.84 -8.50 0.95
CA ASP A 22 -5.76 -7.82 -0.33
C ASP A 22 -5.41 -6.35 -0.09
N LEU A 23 -5.01 -5.69 -1.15
CA LEU A 23 -4.58 -4.30 -1.12
C LEU A 23 -5.29 -3.54 -2.23
N GLU A 24 -5.87 -2.39 -1.87
CA GLU A 24 -6.61 -1.56 -2.82
C GLU A 24 -6.07 -0.14 -2.79
N LEU A 25 -5.89 0.46 -3.97
CA LEU A 25 -5.55 1.88 -4.07
C LEU A 25 -6.84 2.69 -4.00
N VAL A 26 -6.91 3.60 -3.04
CA VAL A 26 -8.09 4.45 -2.85
C VAL A 26 -7.89 5.79 -3.55
N ASP A 27 -6.76 6.45 -3.32
CA ASP A 27 -6.54 7.78 -3.87
C ASP A 27 -5.05 8.10 -3.95
N VAL A 28 -4.72 9.02 -4.87
CA VAL A 28 -3.38 9.57 -5.01
C VAL A 28 -3.52 11.05 -5.29
N THR A 29 -2.84 11.89 -4.51
CA THR A 29 -2.86 13.33 -4.73
C THR A 29 -1.62 13.79 -5.50
N ASP A 30 -1.70 14.98 -6.07
CA ASP A 30 -0.58 15.57 -6.77
C ASP A 30 0.60 15.88 -5.84
N GLU A 31 0.33 15.95 -4.55
CA GLU A 31 1.36 16.22 -3.55
C GLU A 31 2.13 14.97 -3.15
N GLY A 32 1.75 13.82 -3.69
CA GLY A 32 2.43 12.57 -3.40
C GLY A 32 1.84 11.81 -2.22
N VAL A 33 0.62 12.14 -1.82
CA VAL A 33 -0.07 11.41 -0.74
C VAL A 33 -0.86 10.26 -1.35
N VAL A 34 -0.58 9.06 -0.89
CA VAL A 34 -1.23 7.83 -1.35
C VAL A 34 -2.11 7.29 -0.24
N THR A 35 -3.34 6.95 -0.58
CA THR A 35 -4.27 6.31 0.36
C THR A 35 -4.59 4.92 -0.16
N ILE A 36 -4.40 3.93 0.69
CA ILE A 36 -4.68 2.54 0.37
C ILE A 36 -5.67 1.96 1.36
N ARG A 37 -6.23 0.81 1.01
CA ARG A 37 -7.10 0.05 1.92
C ARG A 37 -6.63 -1.39 1.96
N LEU A 38 -6.46 -1.91 3.16
CA LEU A 38 -6.11 -3.31 3.38
C LEU A 38 -7.38 -4.10 3.70
N HIS A 39 -7.53 -5.26 3.07
CA HIS A 39 -8.69 -6.12 3.22
C HIS A 39 -8.28 -7.48 3.74
N GLY A 40 -9.26 -8.22 4.25
CA GLY A 40 -9.10 -9.63 4.60
C GLY A 40 -8.53 -9.83 5.99
N SER A 41 -7.88 -10.98 6.18
CA SER A 41 -7.41 -11.38 7.50
C SER A 41 -6.34 -10.46 8.05
N CYS A 42 -5.65 -9.70 7.20
CA CYS A 42 -4.63 -8.77 7.65
C CYS A 42 -5.21 -7.64 8.51
N SER A 43 -6.46 -7.30 8.31
CA SER A 43 -7.09 -6.21 9.04
C SER A 43 -7.32 -6.53 10.51
N GLY A 44 -7.28 -7.80 10.89
CA GLY A 44 -7.46 -8.22 12.26
C GLY A 44 -6.18 -8.51 13.03
N CYS A 45 -5.03 -8.41 12.37
CA CYS A 45 -3.74 -8.75 12.97
C CYS A 45 -2.93 -7.48 13.20
N ASN A 46 -3.06 -6.88 14.37
CA ASN A 46 -2.49 -5.57 14.65
C ASN A 46 -1.00 -5.44 14.32
N SER A 47 -0.19 -6.34 14.84
CA SER A 47 1.25 -6.24 14.62
C SER A 47 1.61 -6.54 13.15
N SER A 48 0.95 -7.54 12.56
CA SER A 48 1.16 -7.88 11.16
C SER A 48 0.73 -6.73 10.25
N THR A 49 -0.38 -6.07 10.57
CA THR A 49 -0.88 -4.95 9.79
C THR A 49 0.11 -3.80 9.81
N THR A 50 0.67 -3.48 10.98
CA THR A 50 1.64 -2.39 11.10
C THR A 50 2.89 -2.70 10.30
N THR A 51 3.41 -3.92 10.40
CA THR A 51 4.60 -4.34 9.67
C THR A 51 4.35 -4.28 8.17
N LEU A 52 3.19 -4.75 7.74
CA LEU A 52 2.83 -4.76 6.32
C LEU A 52 2.69 -3.34 5.77
N ARG A 53 2.04 -2.45 6.51
CA ARG A 53 1.91 -1.06 6.11
C ARG A 53 3.28 -0.40 5.94
N ASN A 54 4.17 -0.61 6.89
CA ASN A 54 5.51 -0.03 6.83
C ASN A 54 6.28 -0.57 5.62
N GLY A 55 6.16 -1.85 5.35
CA GLY A 55 6.80 -2.46 4.19
C GLY A 55 6.27 -1.90 2.88
N ILE A 56 4.95 -1.75 2.78
CA ILE A 56 4.31 -1.19 1.59
C ILE A 56 4.77 0.25 1.39
N GLU A 57 4.76 1.05 2.44
CA GLU A 57 5.18 2.45 2.35
C GLU A 57 6.62 2.57 1.89
N ARG A 58 7.50 1.78 2.48
CA ARG A 58 8.93 1.81 2.12
C ARG A 58 9.12 1.42 0.66
N TYR A 59 8.41 0.39 0.21
CA TYR A 59 8.52 -0.06 -1.17
C TYR A 59 7.99 1.01 -2.14
N LEU A 60 6.86 1.63 -1.82
CA LEU A 60 6.31 2.70 -2.64
C LEU A 60 7.28 3.87 -2.75
N ARG A 61 7.85 4.29 -1.63
CA ARG A 61 8.78 5.42 -1.63
C ARG A 61 10.08 5.07 -2.34
N TYR A 62 10.48 3.82 -2.26
CA TYR A 62 11.68 3.36 -2.97
C TYR A 62 11.49 3.41 -4.48
N LYS A 63 10.36 2.91 -4.96
CA LYS A 63 10.06 2.89 -6.38
C LYS A 63 9.65 4.25 -6.91
N LEU A 64 8.96 5.03 -6.10
CA LEU A 64 8.39 6.33 -6.50
C LEU A 64 8.81 7.38 -5.48
N PRO A 65 9.97 8.01 -5.68
CA PRO A 65 10.45 9.03 -4.72
C PRO A 65 9.51 10.21 -4.54
N GLN A 66 8.63 10.45 -5.51
CA GLN A 66 7.64 11.53 -5.44
C GLN A 66 6.54 11.25 -4.42
N VAL A 67 6.41 10.01 -3.95
CA VAL A 67 5.45 9.69 -2.88
C VAL A 67 6.01 10.22 -1.57
N THR A 68 5.24 11.09 -0.92
CA THR A 68 5.66 11.74 0.33
C THR A 68 5.05 11.09 1.56
N GLN A 69 3.81 10.62 1.44
CA GLN A 69 3.10 9.99 2.55
C GLN A 69 2.20 8.88 2.04
N MET A 70 1.89 7.94 2.94
CA MET A 70 0.94 6.87 2.65
C MET A 70 0.03 6.70 3.86
N TYR A 71 -1.27 6.63 3.58
CA TYR A 71 -2.26 6.33 4.61
C TYR A 71 -2.95 5.01 4.28
N ALA A 72 -3.22 4.21 5.30
CA ALA A 72 -3.96 2.96 5.16
C ALA A 72 -5.28 3.08 5.91
N GLU A 73 -6.38 2.82 5.21
CA GLU A 73 -7.69 2.79 5.82
C GLU A 73 -7.99 1.44 6.46
#